data_f0b3e0ecb1298d6ba599d7ec81e239e0
#
_entry.id   f0b3e0ecb1298d6ba599d7ec81e239e0
#
_cell.length_a   1.000
_cell.length_b   1.000
_cell.length_c   1.000
_cell.angle_alpha   90.00
_cell.angle_beta   90.00
_cell.angle_gamma   90.00
#
_symmetry.space_group_name_H-M   'P 1'
#
loop_
_entity.id
_entity.type
_entity.pdbx_description
1 polymer ?
#
loop_
_entity_poly.entity_id
_entity_poly.type
_entity_poly.pdbx_seq_one_letter_code
_entity_poly.pdbx_strand_id
1 'polypeptide(L)'
;MRDWQVKRRERTHQLIELGGLVVKAGLVELTDDDRATLYGAFLTIADKLRGEECEQALALWRRRGKRAFENEVAADVAGPIGKAV
;
A
#
# COMPACT_ATOMS: atom_id res chain seq x y z
N MET A 1 31.58 -1.15 2.99
CA MET A 1 30.38 -0.31 3.09
C MET A 1 29.89 -0.27 4.51
N ARG A 2 29.44 0.88 4.93
CA ARG A 2 29.00 1.05 6.30
C ARG A 2 27.55 0.58 6.48
N ASP A 3 27.26 -0.02 7.62
CA ASP A 3 25.95 -0.58 7.90
C ASP A 3 24.82 0.43 7.77
N TRP A 4 25.04 1.67 8.22
CA TRP A 4 23.99 2.66 8.15
C TRP A 4 23.61 3.02 6.70
N GLN A 5 24.57 2.96 5.78
CA GLN A 5 24.27 3.19 4.37
C GLN A 5 23.43 2.07 3.78
N VAL A 6 23.72 0.85 4.16
CA VAL A 6 22.95 -0.31 3.71
C VAL A 6 21.52 -0.21 4.24
N LYS A 7 21.37 0.05 5.52
CA LYS A 7 20.05 0.20 6.14
C LYS A 7 19.26 1.32 5.51
N ARG A 8 19.91 2.42 5.19
CA ARG A 8 19.25 3.55 4.57
C ARG A 8 18.72 3.19 3.17
N ARG A 9 19.48 2.45 2.40
CA ARG A 9 19.05 2.00 1.08
C ARG A 9 17.89 1.05 1.18
N GLU A 10 17.94 0.11 2.11
CA GLU A 10 16.85 -0.82 2.33
C GLU A 10 15.57 -0.10 2.72
N ARG A 11 15.69 0.90 3.58
CA ARG A 11 14.54 1.70 4.00
C ARG A 11 13.95 2.47 2.82
N THR A 12 14.78 3.07 2.01
CA THR A 12 14.33 3.78 0.82
C THR A 12 13.60 2.86 -0.13
N HIS A 13 14.16 1.68 -0.35
CA HIS A 13 13.53 0.68 -1.22
C HIS A 13 12.15 0.28 -0.69
N GLN A 14 12.05 0.02 0.61
CA GLN A 14 10.77 -0.31 1.23
C GLN A 14 9.75 0.80 1.05
N LEU A 15 10.17 2.04 1.20
CA LEU A 15 9.27 3.18 1.04
C LEU A 15 8.79 3.32 -0.41
N ILE A 16 9.64 3.02 -1.37
CA ILE A 16 9.24 3.02 -2.77
C ILE A 16 8.18 1.95 -3.02
N GLU A 17 8.38 0.77 -2.47
CA GLU A 17 7.39 -0.31 -2.59
C GLU A 17 6.05 0.07 -1.96
N LEU A 18 6.10 0.66 -0.77
CA LEU A 18 4.89 1.11 -0.08
C LEU A 18 4.18 2.20 -0.87
N GLY A 19 4.95 3.12 -1.47
CA GLY A 19 4.38 4.14 -2.34
C GLY A 19 3.66 3.53 -3.54
N GLY A 20 4.21 2.44 -4.08
CA GLY A 20 3.57 1.72 -5.16
C GLY A 20 2.20 1.18 -4.79
N LEU A 21 2.00 0.82 -3.52
CA LEU A 21 0.69 0.35 -3.05
C LEU A 21 -0.36 1.45 -3.08
N VAL A 22 0.05 2.68 -2.85
CA VAL A 22 -0.86 3.83 -2.93
C VAL A 22 -1.41 3.96 -4.34
N VAL A 23 -0.55 3.83 -5.32
CA VAL A 23 -0.94 3.87 -6.73
C VAL A 23 -1.84 2.68 -7.06
N LYS A 24 -1.44 1.50 -6.62
CA LYS A 24 -2.18 0.26 -6.87
C LYS A 24 -3.59 0.31 -6.27
N ALA A 25 -3.74 0.94 -5.12
CA ALA A 25 -5.05 1.09 -4.49
C ALA A 25 -5.93 2.11 -5.20
N GLY A 26 -5.38 2.86 -6.15
CA GLY A 26 -6.13 3.87 -6.88
C GLY A 26 -6.23 5.21 -6.16
N LEU A 27 -5.55 5.36 -5.04
CA LEU A 27 -5.67 6.57 -4.23
C LEU A 27 -5.11 7.80 -4.93
N VAL A 28 -4.07 7.62 -5.74
CA VAL A 28 -3.48 8.73 -6.46
C VAL A 28 -4.48 9.33 -7.45
N GLU A 29 -5.17 8.48 -8.18
CA GLU A 29 -6.17 8.93 -9.13
C GLU A 29 -7.41 9.47 -8.44
N LEU A 30 -7.86 8.80 -7.39
CA LEU A 30 -9.07 9.20 -6.67
C LEU A 30 -8.91 10.54 -5.96
N THR A 31 -7.68 10.90 -5.59
CA THR A 31 -7.40 12.18 -4.94
C THR A 31 -6.87 13.22 -5.92
N ASP A 32 -6.81 12.88 -7.21
CA ASP A 32 -6.34 13.79 -8.24
C ASP A 32 -4.92 14.31 -7.95
N ASP A 33 -4.06 13.42 -7.47
CA ASP A 33 -2.67 13.71 -7.13
C ASP A 33 -2.51 14.77 -6.03
N ASP A 34 -3.56 15.06 -5.30
CA ASP A 34 -3.50 16.07 -4.25
C ASP A 34 -2.80 15.52 -3.01
N ARG A 35 -1.61 16.02 -2.75
CA ARG A 35 -0.79 15.56 -1.62
C ARG A 35 -1.45 15.84 -0.27
N ALA A 36 -2.12 16.97 -0.16
CA ALA A 36 -2.79 17.33 1.08
C ALA A 36 -3.91 16.35 1.39
N THR A 37 -4.69 16.00 0.39
CA THR A 37 -5.77 15.03 0.55
C THR A 37 -5.23 13.66 0.93
N LEU A 38 -4.17 13.21 0.26
CA LEU A 38 -3.54 11.93 0.58
C LEU A 38 -2.98 11.91 2.00
N TYR A 39 -2.31 12.97 2.39
CA TYR A 39 -1.75 13.06 3.73
C TYR A 39 -2.85 13.04 4.79
N GLY A 40 -3.94 13.78 4.54
CA GLY A 40 -5.08 13.77 5.44
C GLY A 40 -5.68 12.39 5.60
N ALA A 41 -5.80 11.65 4.50
CA ALA A 41 -6.30 10.27 4.55
C ALA A 41 -5.37 9.38 5.38
N PHE A 42 -4.06 9.51 5.19
CA PHE A 42 -3.10 8.73 5.96
C PHE A 42 -3.13 9.08 7.44
N LEU A 43 -3.32 10.36 7.75
CA LEU A 43 -3.46 10.77 9.14
C LEU A 43 -4.69 10.14 9.79
N THR A 44 -5.78 10.04 9.05
CA THR A 44 -6.99 9.38 9.53
C THR A 44 -6.74 7.91 9.80
N ILE A 45 -6.00 7.24 8.91
CA ILE A 45 -5.62 5.85 9.12
C ILE A 45 -4.76 5.71 10.37
N ALA A 46 -3.78 6.60 10.53
CA ALA A 46 -2.90 6.57 11.69
C ALA A 46 -3.67 6.79 12.99
N ASP A 47 -4.62 7.72 12.97
CA ASP A 47 -5.47 7.97 14.14
C ASP A 47 -6.25 6.73 14.54
N LYS A 48 -6.79 6.04 13.57
CA LYS A 48 -7.53 4.81 13.84
C LYS A 48 -6.62 3.75 14.45
N LEU A 49 -5.40 3.65 13.99
CA LEU A 49 -4.45 2.67 14.50
C LEU A 49 -3.92 3.03 15.89
N ARG A 50 -4.06 4.27 16.32
CA ARG A 50 -3.72 4.68 17.67
C ARG A 50 -4.85 4.48 18.65
N GLY A 51 -6.04 4.18 18.16
CA GLY A 51 -7.22 4.03 18.99
C GLY A 51 -7.40 2.61 19.51
N GLU A 52 -8.52 2.39 20.19
CA GLU A 52 -8.83 1.09 20.80
C GLU A 52 -9.11 0.01 19.78
N GLU A 53 -9.52 0.39 18.58
CA GLU A 53 -9.87 -0.56 17.53
C GLU A 53 -8.66 -0.95 16.67
N CYS A 54 -7.46 -0.62 17.11
CA CYS A 54 -6.24 -0.85 16.37
C CYS A 54 -6.09 -2.31 15.91
N GLU A 55 -6.24 -3.25 16.84
CA GLU A 55 -6.05 -4.66 16.51
C GLU A 55 -7.07 -5.15 15.49
N GLN A 56 -8.32 -4.73 15.65
CA GLN A 56 -9.38 -5.13 14.73
C GLN A 56 -9.14 -4.54 13.33
N ALA A 57 -8.73 -3.29 13.28
CA ALA A 57 -8.45 -2.62 12.02
C ALA A 57 -7.29 -3.29 11.29
N LEU A 58 -6.22 -3.58 12.01
CA LEU A 58 -5.06 -4.23 11.42
C LEU A 58 -5.41 -5.61 10.87
N ALA A 59 -6.17 -6.39 11.62
CA ALA A 59 -6.58 -7.71 11.18
C ALA A 59 -7.45 -7.64 9.94
N LEU A 60 -8.41 -6.74 9.92
CA LEU A 60 -9.32 -6.56 8.80
C LEU A 60 -8.59 -6.10 7.55
N TRP A 61 -7.73 -5.10 7.70
CA TRP A 61 -7.00 -4.54 6.57
C TRP A 61 -6.00 -5.52 6.00
N ARG A 62 -5.34 -6.26 6.89
CA ARG A 62 -4.41 -7.29 6.45
C ARG A 62 -5.10 -8.37 5.63
N ARG A 63 -6.27 -8.80 6.08
CA ARG A 63 -7.05 -9.82 5.37
C ARG A 63 -7.48 -9.31 4.00
N ARG A 64 -7.96 -8.10 3.95
CA ARG A 64 -8.40 -7.50 2.70
C ARG A 64 -7.25 -7.32 1.72
N GLY A 65 -6.11 -6.81 2.19
CA GLY A 65 -4.94 -6.63 1.36
C GLY A 65 -4.40 -7.94 0.84
N LYS A 66 -4.34 -8.94 1.70
CA LYS A 66 -3.87 -10.26 1.29
C LYS A 66 -4.77 -10.84 0.19
N ARG A 67 -6.07 -10.70 0.35
CA ARG A 67 -7.02 -11.17 -0.65
C ARG A 67 -6.85 -10.41 -1.98
N ALA A 68 -6.61 -9.12 -1.91
CA ALA A 68 -6.40 -8.32 -3.10
C ALA A 68 -5.16 -8.77 -3.87
N PHE A 69 -4.07 -9.06 -3.16
CA PHE A 69 -2.86 -9.59 -3.79
C PHE A 69 -3.11 -10.97 -4.42
N GLU A 70 -3.85 -11.81 -3.73
CA GLU A 70 -4.17 -13.13 -4.26
C GLU A 70 -5.02 -13.03 -5.53
N ASN A 71 -6.00 -12.14 -5.53
CA ASN A 71 -6.82 -11.91 -6.70
C ASN A 71 -6.01 -11.36 -7.87
N GLU A 72 -5.04 -10.50 -7.57
CA GLU A 72 -4.17 -9.94 -8.59
C GLU A 72 -3.29 -11.01 -9.22
N VAL A 73 -2.74 -11.90 -8.42
CA VAL A 73 -1.94 -13.02 -8.91
C VAL A 73 -2.81 -13.95 -9.76
N ALA A 74 -4.01 -14.25 -9.30
CA ALA A 74 -4.93 -15.10 -10.05
C ALA A 74 -5.29 -14.48 -11.39
N ALA A 75 -5.50 -13.17 -11.42
CA ALA A 75 -5.82 -12.46 -12.65
C ALA A 75 -4.65 -12.51 -13.63
N ASP A 76 -3.43 -12.37 -13.13
CA ASP A 76 -2.24 -12.45 -13.96
C ASP A 76 -2.08 -13.84 -14.59
N VAL A 77 -2.35 -14.87 -13.82
CA VAL A 77 -2.25 -16.23 -14.29
C VAL A 77 -3.39 -16.56 -15.26
N ALA A 78 -4.60 -16.18 -14.90
CA ALA A 78 -5.78 -16.55 -15.65
C ALA A 78 -6.02 -15.71 -16.90
N GLY A 79 -5.60 -14.45 -16.85
CA GLY A 79 -5.94 -13.52 -17.90
C GLY A 79 -4.80 -12.71 -18.48
N PRO A 80 -3.67 -13.35 -18.84
CA PRO A 80 -2.57 -12.58 -19.41
C PRO A 80 -2.94 -11.92 -20.74
N ILE A 81 -3.82 -12.51 -21.47
CA ILE A 81 -4.25 -11.98 -22.76
C ILE A 81 -4.96 -10.64 -22.60
N GLY A 82 -5.88 -10.60 -21.67
CA GLY A 82 -6.61 -9.36 -21.42
C GLY A 82 -5.72 -8.24 -20.92
N LYS A 83 -4.68 -8.59 -20.24
CA LYS A 83 -3.75 -7.60 -19.67
C LYS A 83 -2.75 -7.08 -20.68
N ALA A 84 -2.54 -7.82 -21.72
CA ALA A 84 -1.59 -7.40 -22.75
C ALA A 84 -2.07 -6.17 -23.52
N VAL A 85 -3.28 -5.82 -23.37
CA VAL A 85 -3.85 -4.65 -24.03
C VAL A 85 -3.26 -3.35 -23.53
#